data_5ca35d0c7a5fceb47ea38e7148d5a908
#
_entry.id   5ca35d0c7a5fceb47ea38e7148d5a908
#
_cell.length_a   1.000
_cell.length_b   1.000
_cell.length_c   1.000
_cell.angle_alpha   90.00
_cell.angle_beta   90.00
_cell.angle_gamma   90.00
#
_symmetry.space_group_name_H-M   'P 1'
#
loop_
_entity.id
_entity.type
_entity.pdbx_description
1 polymer ?
#
loop_
_entity_poly.entity_id
_entity_poly.type
_entity_poly.pdbx_seq_one_letter_code
_entity_poly.pdbx_strand_id
1 'polypeptide(L)'
;MNPDTTSATAILLALRPCRQSDLLALADVEILVGGVSFILHGVQLRADGRKTEVRLPSYREPGGEWKAALSLPDELRDPIAQVVIAAGLEAGILKNRDAST
;
A
#
# COMPACT_ATOMS: atom_id res chain seq x y z
N MET A 1 -2.77 20.69 21.83
CA MET A 1 -2.24 19.58 21.06
C MET A 1 -2.34 18.29 21.85
N ASN A 2 -2.74 17.25 21.23
CA ASN A 2 -2.84 15.96 21.89
C ASN A 2 -1.48 15.30 21.94
N PRO A 3 -0.88 15.11 23.12
CA PRO A 3 0.45 14.50 23.20
C PRO A 3 0.47 13.04 22.79
N ASP A 4 -0.69 12.41 22.71
CA ASP A 4 -0.77 11.00 22.30
C ASP A 4 -0.88 10.85 20.79
N THR A 5 -1.02 11.95 20.07
CA THR A 5 -1.13 11.89 18.62
C THR A 5 0.21 11.50 18.01
N THR A 6 0.22 10.43 17.25
CA THR A 6 1.40 9.97 16.56
C THR A 6 1.23 10.26 15.08
N SER A 7 2.18 10.99 14.52
CA SER A 7 2.20 11.26 13.08
C SER A 7 2.98 10.16 12.38
N ALA A 8 2.41 9.67 11.31
CA ALA A 8 3.08 8.70 10.46
C ALA A 8 3.21 9.27 9.06
N THR A 9 4.38 9.11 8.48
CA THR A 9 4.65 9.53 7.11
C THR A 9 5.04 8.32 6.29
N ALA A 10 4.44 8.18 5.12
CA ALA A 10 4.78 7.11 4.19
C ALA A 10 5.47 7.71 2.98
N ILE A 11 6.59 7.10 2.59
CA ILE A 11 7.37 7.53 1.44
C ILE A 11 7.50 6.36 0.49
N LEU A 12 7.10 6.56 -0.76
CA LEU A 12 7.24 5.52 -1.76
C LEU A 12 8.70 5.43 -2.20
N LEU A 13 9.28 4.25 -2.08
CA LEU A 13 10.66 4.01 -2.52
C LEU A 13 10.71 3.41 -3.91
N ALA A 14 9.75 2.54 -4.24
CA ALA A 14 9.73 1.88 -5.54
C ALA A 14 8.32 1.44 -5.85
N LEU A 15 7.98 1.45 -7.13
CA LEU A 15 6.72 0.92 -7.63
C LEU A 15 7.03 0.08 -8.85
N ARG A 16 6.73 -1.20 -8.78
CA ARG A 16 7.02 -2.13 -9.87
C ARG A 16 5.70 -2.62 -10.46
N PRO A 17 5.38 -2.19 -11.70
CA PRO A 17 4.17 -2.69 -12.35
C PRO A 17 4.22 -4.20 -12.52
N CYS A 18 3.06 -4.80 -12.40
CA CYS A 18 2.94 -6.25 -12.46
C CYS A 18 1.52 -6.50 -12.94
N ARG A 19 1.33 -7.38 -13.88
CA ARG A 19 -0.01 -7.65 -14.40
C ARG A 19 -0.30 -9.12 -14.26
N GLN A 20 -0.62 -9.52 -13.05
CA GLN A 20 -0.96 -10.89 -12.76
C GLN A 20 -2.32 -10.89 -12.10
N SER A 21 -3.34 -11.31 -12.86
CA SER A 21 -4.70 -11.34 -12.34
C SER A 21 -5.09 -9.95 -11.85
N ASP A 22 -5.46 -9.82 -10.59
CA ASP A 22 -5.88 -8.54 -10.02
C ASP A 22 -4.73 -7.72 -9.45
N LEU A 23 -3.53 -8.27 -9.45
CA LEU A 23 -2.37 -7.56 -8.92
C LEU A 23 -1.82 -6.62 -9.98
N LEU A 24 -1.85 -5.33 -9.69
CA LEU A 24 -1.43 -4.30 -10.63
C LEU A 24 0.02 -3.89 -10.43
N ALA A 25 0.50 -3.86 -9.21
CA ALA A 25 1.86 -3.42 -8.91
C ALA A 25 2.25 -3.86 -7.51
N LEU A 26 3.56 -3.90 -7.29
CA LEU A 26 4.15 -4.08 -5.98
C LEU A 26 4.94 -2.84 -5.62
N ALA A 27 4.89 -2.44 -4.37
CA ALA A 27 5.53 -1.23 -3.92
C ALA A 27 6.38 -1.47 -2.68
N ASP A 28 7.45 -0.70 -2.57
CA ASP A 28 8.23 -0.63 -1.34
C ASP A 28 7.99 0.74 -0.74
N VAL A 29 7.64 0.77 0.53
CA VAL A 29 7.22 1.99 1.21
C VAL A 29 7.98 2.13 2.52
N GLU A 30 8.58 3.28 2.73
CA GLU A 30 9.21 3.58 4.01
C GLU A 30 8.21 4.27 4.91
N ILE A 31 8.14 3.82 6.15
CA ILE A 31 7.24 4.38 7.16
C ILE A 31 8.08 5.05 8.23
N LEU A 32 7.77 6.31 8.50
CA LEU A 32 8.41 7.07 9.56
C LEU A 32 7.36 7.34 10.63
N VAL A 33 7.59 6.83 11.82
CA VAL A 33 6.66 7.02 12.92
C VAL A 33 7.43 7.07 14.22
N GLY A 34 7.19 8.13 14.99
CA GLY A 34 7.77 8.27 16.32
C GLY A 34 9.31 8.23 16.34
N GLY A 35 9.98 8.77 15.31
CA GLY A 35 11.42 8.75 15.25
C GLY A 35 12.02 7.44 14.77
N VAL A 36 11.17 6.49 14.43
CA VAL A 36 11.60 5.18 13.93
C VAL A 36 11.18 5.06 12.47
N SER A 37 12.03 4.48 11.65
CA SER A 37 11.65 4.18 10.28
C SER A 37 11.80 2.70 10.00
N PHE A 38 10.92 2.19 9.14
CA PHE A 38 11.02 0.82 8.65
C PHE A 38 10.47 0.78 7.24
N ILE A 39 10.84 -0.26 6.51
CA ILE A 39 10.45 -0.39 5.12
C ILE A 39 9.60 -1.62 4.96
N LEU A 40 8.47 -1.44 4.28
CA LEU A 40 7.60 -2.55 3.88
C LEU A 40 7.89 -2.87 2.43
N HIS A 41 8.32 -4.09 2.17
CA HIS A 41 8.55 -4.57 0.81
C HIS A 41 7.36 -5.39 0.36
N GLY A 42 6.92 -5.16 -0.87
CA GLY A 42 5.85 -5.97 -1.43
C GLY A 42 4.45 -5.54 -1.04
N VAL A 43 4.25 -4.26 -0.79
CA VAL A 43 2.89 -3.72 -0.62
C VAL A 43 2.18 -3.88 -1.96
N GLN A 44 0.95 -4.40 -1.94
CA GLN A 44 0.24 -4.75 -3.16
C GLN A 44 -0.76 -3.68 -3.55
N LEU A 45 -0.73 -3.31 -4.83
CA LEU A 45 -1.76 -2.48 -5.43
C LEU A 45 -2.62 -3.39 -6.28
N ARG A 46 -3.88 -3.53 -5.94
CA ARG A 46 -4.76 -4.49 -6.58
C ARG A 46 -6.01 -3.83 -7.12
N ALA A 47 -6.58 -4.45 -8.15
CA ALA A 47 -7.88 -4.07 -8.66
C ALA A 47 -8.92 -5.01 -8.06
N ASP A 48 -10.05 -4.44 -7.63
CA ASP A 48 -11.18 -5.22 -7.15
C ASP A 48 -12.43 -4.67 -7.83
N GLY A 49 -12.70 -5.20 -9.03
CA GLY A 49 -13.74 -4.65 -9.86
C GLY A 49 -13.41 -3.22 -10.25
N ARG A 50 -14.25 -2.28 -9.83
CA ARG A 50 -14.01 -0.86 -10.09
C ARG A 50 -13.20 -0.19 -8.99
N LYS A 51 -12.93 -0.92 -7.92
CA LYS A 51 -12.21 -0.36 -6.78
C LYS A 51 -10.74 -0.67 -6.86
N THR A 52 -9.97 0.16 -6.22
CA THR A 52 -8.55 -0.03 -6.06
C THR A 52 -8.29 -0.35 -4.60
N GLU A 53 -7.50 -1.36 -4.37
CA GLU A 53 -7.21 -1.82 -3.02
C GLU A 53 -5.71 -1.86 -2.81
N VAL A 54 -5.26 -1.40 -1.64
CA VAL A 54 -3.87 -1.53 -1.24
C VAL A 54 -3.82 -2.54 -0.10
N ARG A 55 -3.03 -3.58 -0.28
CA ARG A 55 -2.86 -4.63 0.72
C ARG A 55 -1.43 -4.66 1.21
N LEU A 56 -1.30 -4.88 2.50
CA LEU A 56 0.01 -5.07 3.11
C LEU A 56 0.60 -6.39 2.66
N PRO A 57 1.93 -6.57 2.81
CA PRO A 57 2.56 -7.83 2.41
C PRO A 57 1.93 -9.03 3.08
N SER A 58 1.89 -10.12 2.35
CA SER A 58 1.33 -11.38 2.82
C SER A 58 2.29 -12.51 2.49
N TYR A 59 2.04 -13.66 3.09
CA TYR A 59 2.86 -14.85 2.85
C TYR A 59 1.95 -16.05 2.71
N ARG A 60 2.51 -17.11 2.14
CA ARG A 60 1.76 -18.34 1.91
C ARG A 60 2.14 -19.38 2.94
N GLU A 61 1.12 -19.90 3.60
CA GLU A 61 1.30 -20.98 4.55
C GLU A 61 1.64 -22.29 3.82
N PRO A 62 2.30 -23.25 4.48
CA PRO A 62 2.58 -24.53 3.86
C PRO A 62 1.35 -25.23 3.32
N GLY A 63 0.18 -25.01 3.91
CA GLY A 63 -1.07 -25.60 3.42
C GLY A 63 -1.66 -24.89 2.23
N GLY A 64 -1.04 -23.82 1.74
CA GLY A 64 -1.49 -23.11 0.56
C GLY A 64 -2.29 -21.86 0.84
N GLU A 65 -2.63 -21.59 2.07
CA GLU A 65 -3.40 -20.41 2.44
C GLU A 65 -2.53 -19.16 2.52
N TRP A 66 -3.07 -18.03 2.07
CA TRP A 66 -2.39 -16.74 2.19
C TRP A 66 -2.76 -16.08 3.51
N LYS A 67 -1.77 -15.54 4.18
CA LYS A 67 -1.95 -14.87 5.45
C LYS A 67 -1.23 -13.53 5.46
N ALA A 68 -1.76 -12.59 6.24
CA ALA A 68 -1.10 -11.30 6.39
C ALA A 68 0.25 -11.49 7.08
N ALA A 69 1.30 -10.89 6.52
CA ALA A 69 2.63 -10.96 7.12
C ALA A 69 2.75 -10.03 8.32
N LEU A 70 1.91 -9.00 8.36
CA LEU A 70 1.90 -8.05 9.46
C LEU A 70 0.53 -7.40 9.55
N SER A 71 0.24 -6.82 10.69
CA SER A 71 -0.98 -6.04 10.90
C SER A 71 -0.58 -4.66 11.38
N LEU A 72 -1.21 -3.64 10.83
CA LEU A 72 -0.96 -2.26 11.20
C LEU A 72 -2.28 -1.58 11.53
N PRO A 73 -2.26 -0.64 12.48
CA PRO A 73 -3.44 0.18 12.74
C PRO A 73 -3.73 1.12 11.58
N ASP A 74 -4.95 1.63 11.53
CA ASP A 74 -5.37 2.51 10.44
C ASP A 74 -4.49 3.75 10.31
N GLU A 75 -3.99 4.26 11.41
CA GLU A 75 -3.13 5.44 11.40
C GLU A 75 -1.88 5.24 10.54
N LEU A 76 -1.42 3.99 10.41
CA LEU A 76 -0.28 3.67 9.56
C LEU A 76 -0.71 3.18 8.19
N ARG A 77 -1.85 2.49 8.12
CA ARG A 77 -2.33 1.93 6.85
C ARG A 77 -2.77 3.03 5.88
N ASP A 78 -3.44 4.05 6.38
CA ASP A 78 -3.97 5.09 5.51
C ASP A 78 -2.87 5.86 4.76
N PRO A 79 -1.79 6.31 5.40
CA PRO A 79 -0.71 6.95 4.66
C PRO A 79 -0.08 6.03 3.61
N ILE A 80 0.04 4.75 3.91
CA ILE A 80 0.58 3.77 2.96
C ILE A 80 -0.32 3.69 1.74
N ALA A 81 -1.63 3.54 1.96
CA ALA A 81 -2.58 3.44 0.86
C ALA A 81 -2.55 4.71 0.01
N GLN A 82 -2.49 5.88 0.63
CA GLN A 82 -2.49 7.14 -0.09
C GLN A 82 -1.27 7.27 -1.00
N VAL A 83 -0.09 6.95 -0.50
CA VAL A 83 1.13 7.13 -1.29
C VAL A 83 1.19 6.13 -2.44
N VAL A 84 0.72 4.90 -2.22
CA VAL A 84 0.74 3.87 -3.26
C VAL A 84 -0.28 4.18 -4.35
N ILE A 85 -1.49 4.60 -3.97
CA ILE A 85 -2.52 4.95 -4.95
C ILE A 85 -2.09 6.17 -5.77
N ALA A 86 -1.54 7.18 -5.12
CA ALA A 86 -1.06 8.36 -5.83
C ALA A 86 0.02 8.00 -6.84
N ALA A 87 0.94 7.12 -6.46
CA ALA A 87 2.00 6.69 -7.37
C ALA A 87 1.43 5.87 -8.53
N GLY A 88 0.42 5.05 -8.28
CA GLY A 88 -0.23 4.29 -9.33
C GLY A 88 -0.91 5.18 -10.35
N LEU A 89 -1.54 6.26 -9.89
CA LEU A 89 -2.16 7.23 -10.78
C LEU A 89 -1.10 7.96 -11.61
N GLU A 90 -0.02 8.40 -10.98
CA GLU A 90 1.05 9.10 -11.69
C GLU A 90 1.72 8.22 -12.74
N ALA A 91 1.89 6.95 -12.42
CA ALA A 91 2.54 6.02 -13.34
C ALA A 91 1.62 5.52 -14.44
N GLY A 92 0.35 5.90 -14.42
CA GLY A 92 -0.61 5.43 -15.42
C GLY A 92 -1.09 4.01 -15.20
N ILE A 93 -0.77 3.41 -14.07
CA ILE A 93 -1.23 2.07 -13.74
C ILE A 93 -2.70 2.10 -13.38
N LEU A 94 -3.12 3.15 -12.68
CA LEU A 94 -4.51 3.38 -12.34
C LEU A 94 -5.07 4.50 -13.19
N LYS A 95 -6.35 4.37 -13.53
CA LYS A 95 -7.07 5.45 -14.20
C LYS A 95 -7.81 6.26 -13.14
N ASN A 96 -7.81 7.56 -13.32
CA ASN A 96 -8.56 8.42 -12.44
C ASN A 96 -10.02 8.38 -12.87
N ARG A 97 -10.77 7.50 -12.24
CA ARG A 97 -12.17 7.28 -12.61
C ARG A 97 -13.06 8.44 -12.22
N ASP A 98 -12.68 9.16 -11.19
CA ASP A 98 -13.46 10.31 -10.76
C ASP A 98 -13.40 11.40 -11.79
N ALA A 99 -12.28 11.55 -12.46
CA ALA A 99 -12.13 12.58 -13.47
C ALA A 99 -12.85 12.24 -14.76
N SER A 100 -13.22 10.98 -14.93
CA SER A 100 -13.87 10.54 -16.17
C SER A 100 -15.39 10.72 -16.13
N THR A 101 -15.91 11.08 -15.00
CA THR A 101 -17.36 11.25 -14.88
C THR A 101 -17.82 12.59 -15.38
#